data_b2988c34b6159401791b4adae42a57a8
#
_entry.id   b2988c34b6159401791b4adae42a57a8
#
_cell.length_a   1.000
_cell.length_b   1.000
_cell.length_c   1.000
_cell.angle_alpha   90.00
_cell.angle_beta   90.00
_cell.angle_gamma   90.00
#
_symmetry.space_group_name_H-M   'P 1'
#
loop_
_entity.id
_entity.type
_entity.pdbx_description
1 polymer ?
#
loop_
_entity_poly.entity_id
_entity_poly.type
_entity_poly.pdbx_seq_one_letter_code
_entity_poly.pdbx_strand_id
1 'polypeptide(L)'
;ILERAVPHLDDGLKPVQRRILHAMKRLDDGRYNKVANIIGYTMQYHPHGDASIGDALVQLGQKNLLVDVQGNWGNILTGDGAAAPRYIEARLSKFANDVVFNPKTTEWMLSYDGRNQEPVTLPVKFPLLLAQGVEGIAVGLASKILPHNFNELIDAAVDYLRGKEFEIYPDFPTGGMADC
;
A
#
# COMPACT_ATOMS: atom_id res chain seq x y z
N ILE A 1 4.09 -5.00 18.27
CA ILE A 1 3.90 -6.22 17.43
C ILE A 1 2.57 -6.13 16.69
N LEU A 2 1.47 -5.77 17.35
CA LEU A 2 0.13 -5.60 16.73
C LEU A 2 0.16 -4.55 15.61
N GLU A 3 0.68 -3.37 15.87
CA GLU A 3 0.76 -2.26 14.90
C GLU A 3 1.54 -2.62 13.63
N ARG A 4 2.48 -3.57 13.71
CA ARG A 4 3.30 -4.01 12.58
C ARG A 4 2.54 -4.91 11.61
N ALA A 5 1.61 -5.70 12.12
CA ALA A 5 0.92 -6.76 11.37
C ALA A 5 -0.48 -6.33 10.90
N VAL A 6 -1.15 -5.45 11.64
CA VAL A 6 -2.51 -5.02 11.36
C VAL A 6 -2.49 -3.67 10.64
N PRO A 7 -3.21 -3.52 9.51
CA PRO A 7 -3.30 -2.23 8.82
C PRO A 7 -4.12 -1.24 9.65
N HIS A 8 -3.82 0.05 9.49
CA HIS A 8 -4.63 1.11 10.09
C HIS A 8 -5.93 1.30 9.29
N LEU A 9 -7.02 1.57 9.99
CA LEU A 9 -8.34 1.71 9.36
C LEU A 9 -8.40 2.90 8.39
N ASP A 10 -7.79 4.02 8.76
CA ASP A 10 -7.89 5.27 8.00
C ASP A 10 -7.22 5.21 6.63
N ASP A 11 -6.09 4.52 6.53
CA ASP A 11 -5.33 4.44 5.27
C ASP A 11 -5.19 3.02 4.70
N GLY A 12 -5.62 2.01 5.44
CA GLY A 12 -5.51 0.62 4.99
C GLY A 12 -4.08 0.09 4.91
N LEU A 13 -3.11 0.76 5.53
CA LEU A 13 -1.69 0.48 5.38
C LEU A 13 -1.07 -0.04 6.68
N LYS A 14 -0.15 -0.99 6.52
CA LYS A 14 0.80 -1.36 7.58
C LYS A 14 1.90 -0.29 7.67
N PRO A 15 2.58 -0.15 8.81
CA PRO A 15 3.65 0.84 8.97
C PRO A 15 4.72 0.79 7.87
N VAL A 16 5.18 -0.40 7.49
CA VAL A 16 6.17 -0.54 6.41
C VAL A 16 5.66 -0.01 5.08
N GLN A 17 4.42 -0.27 4.73
CA GLN A 17 3.80 0.20 3.49
C GLN A 17 3.66 1.73 3.47
N ARG A 18 3.21 2.31 4.58
CA ARG A 18 3.09 3.76 4.75
C ARG A 18 4.45 4.45 4.61
N ARG A 19 5.49 3.90 5.21
CA ARG A 19 6.87 4.41 5.14
C ARG A 19 7.44 4.31 3.73
N ILE A 20 7.16 3.23 3.01
CA ILE A 20 7.53 3.09 1.59
C ILE A 20 6.86 4.18 0.76
N LEU A 21 5.56 4.37 0.87
CA LEU A 21 4.83 5.38 0.11
C LEU A 21 5.30 6.80 0.47
N HIS A 22 5.58 7.07 1.74
CA HIS A 22 6.17 8.33 2.18
C HIS A 22 7.56 8.56 1.55
N ALA A 23 8.43 7.55 1.58
CA ALA A 23 9.75 7.61 0.96
C ALA A 23 9.65 7.84 -0.55
N MET A 24 8.76 7.12 -1.24
CA MET A 24 8.51 7.32 -2.66
C MET A 24 8.01 8.73 -2.96
N LYS A 25 7.15 9.30 -2.12
CA LYS A 25 6.68 10.68 -2.27
C LYS A 25 7.81 11.69 -2.13
N ARG A 26 8.74 11.46 -1.23
CA ARG A 26 9.93 12.30 -1.05
C ARG A 26 10.90 12.24 -2.23
N LEU A 27 10.98 11.09 -2.89
CA LEU A 27 11.81 10.85 -4.08
C LEU A 27 11.11 11.21 -5.39
N ASP A 28 9.81 11.51 -5.37
CA ASP A 28 8.99 11.63 -6.56
C ASP A 28 9.38 12.84 -7.43
N ASP A 29 9.90 12.55 -8.60
CA ASP A 29 10.17 13.51 -9.68
C ASP A 29 9.44 13.12 -10.98
N GLY A 30 8.48 12.20 -10.91
CA GLY A 30 7.73 11.64 -12.04
C GLY A 30 8.44 10.51 -12.78
N ARG A 31 9.72 10.28 -12.51
CA ARG A 31 10.52 9.21 -13.14
C ARG A 31 10.50 7.94 -12.30
N TYR A 32 10.79 6.82 -12.95
CA TYR A 32 11.03 5.56 -12.25
C TYR A 32 12.34 5.62 -11.45
N ASN A 33 12.30 5.08 -10.24
CA ASN A 33 13.48 4.89 -9.39
C ASN A 33 13.76 3.39 -9.24
N LYS A 34 15.04 3.01 -9.15
CA LYS A 34 15.40 1.65 -8.78
C LYS A 34 14.81 1.28 -7.43
N VAL A 35 14.25 0.09 -7.33
CA VAL A 35 13.70 -0.42 -6.06
C VAL A 35 14.75 -0.43 -4.97
N ALA A 36 16.01 -0.75 -5.30
CA ALA A 36 17.12 -0.68 -4.35
C ALA A 36 17.28 0.72 -3.73
N ASN A 37 17.10 1.80 -4.52
CA ASN A 37 17.19 3.17 -4.02
C ASN A 37 16.00 3.52 -3.12
N ILE A 38 14.80 3.07 -3.49
CA ILE A 38 13.59 3.26 -2.67
C ILE A 38 13.74 2.56 -1.33
N ILE A 39 14.23 1.32 -1.32
CA ILE A 39 14.51 0.55 -0.10
C ILE A 39 15.50 1.32 0.79
N GLY A 40 16.62 1.73 0.23
CA GLY A 40 17.65 2.47 0.97
C GLY A 40 17.11 3.77 1.58
N TYR A 41 16.31 4.51 0.83
CA TYR A 41 15.67 5.73 1.34
C TYR A 41 14.64 5.44 2.45
N THR A 42 13.86 4.35 2.31
CA THR A 42 12.87 3.94 3.30
C THR A 42 13.49 3.53 4.63
N MET A 43 14.73 3.05 4.63
CA MET A 43 15.43 2.65 5.87
C MET A 43 15.63 3.80 6.86
N GLN A 44 15.55 5.06 6.42
CA GLN A 44 15.54 6.22 7.32
C GLN A 44 14.33 6.24 8.27
N TYR A 45 13.25 5.59 7.87
CA TYR A 45 11.99 5.53 8.62
C TYR A 45 11.70 4.15 9.19
N HIS A 46 12.23 3.09 8.56
CA HIS A 46 11.92 1.70 8.90
C HIS A 46 13.18 0.90 9.26
N PRO A 47 13.49 0.71 10.57
CA PRO A 47 14.76 0.12 11.01
C PRO A 47 14.79 -1.42 11.02
N HIS A 48 13.88 -2.09 10.32
CA HIS A 48 13.70 -3.55 10.41
C HIS A 48 14.33 -4.35 9.25
N GLY A 49 15.28 -3.74 8.54
CA GLY A 49 16.04 -4.40 7.46
C GLY A 49 15.46 -4.21 6.08
N ASP A 50 16.35 -4.30 5.09
CA ASP A 50 16.08 -4.06 3.68
C ASP A 50 15.18 -5.14 3.03
N ALA A 51 15.33 -6.38 3.43
CA ALA A 51 14.55 -7.49 2.89
C ALA A 51 13.03 -7.29 3.15
N SER A 52 12.66 -6.92 4.37
CA SER A 52 11.25 -6.69 4.71
C SER A 52 10.63 -5.51 3.96
N ILE A 53 11.43 -4.47 3.69
CA ILE A 53 11.00 -3.33 2.88
C ILE A 53 10.84 -3.76 1.42
N GLY A 54 11.79 -4.51 0.88
CA GLY A 54 11.74 -5.04 -0.48
C GLY A 54 10.51 -5.91 -0.73
N ASP A 55 10.23 -6.84 0.15
CA ASP A 55 9.06 -7.72 0.07
C ASP A 55 7.75 -6.92 0.11
N ALA A 56 7.65 -5.95 1.00
CA ALA A 56 6.46 -5.10 1.09
C ALA A 56 6.28 -4.23 -0.16
N LEU A 57 7.35 -3.68 -0.73
CA LEU A 57 7.29 -2.89 -1.96
C LEU A 57 6.87 -3.76 -3.16
N VAL A 58 7.40 -4.98 -3.27
CA VAL A 58 6.98 -5.93 -4.32
C VAL A 58 5.49 -6.24 -4.21
N GLN A 59 4.98 -6.50 -3.02
CA GLN A 59 3.55 -6.73 -2.80
C GLN A 59 2.69 -5.52 -3.21
N LEU A 60 3.12 -4.30 -2.87
CA LEU A 60 2.43 -3.08 -3.30
C LEU A 60 2.43 -2.92 -4.83
N GLY A 61 3.56 -3.19 -5.48
CA GLY A 61 3.69 -3.12 -6.92
C GLY A 61 2.82 -4.15 -7.65
N GLN A 62 2.76 -5.38 -7.14
CA GLN A 62 1.94 -6.45 -7.72
C GLN A 62 0.43 -6.16 -7.67
N LYS A 63 -0.03 -5.30 -6.78
CA LYS A 63 -1.44 -4.86 -6.71
C LYS A 63 -1.84 -3.85 -7.77
N ASN A 64 -0.89 -3.29 -8.51
CA ASN A 64 -1.11 -2.37 -9.64
C ASN A 64 -2.05 -1.18 -9.35
N LEU A 65 -2.01 -0.64 -8.15
CA LEU A 65 -2.89 0.47 -7.76
C LEU A 65 -2.10 1.73 -7.37
N LEU A 66 -1.26 1.63 -6.34
CA LEU A 66 -0.52 2.76 -5.78
C LEU A 66 0.84 2.98 -6.42
N VAL A 67 1.40 1.95 -7.02
CA VAL A 67 2.77 1.92 -7.53
C VAL A 67 2.76 1.45 -8.98
N ASP A 68 3.27 2.29 -9.87
CA ASP A 68 3.61 1.91 -11.23
C ASP A 68 4.95 1.16 -11.22
N VAL A 69 5.02 0.07 -11.96
CA VAL A 69 6.16 -0.84 -11.94
C VAL A 69 6.78 -1.01 -13.32
N GLN A 70 8.10 -1.24 -13.34
CA GLN A 70 8.85 -1.55 -14.55
C GLN A 70 9.87 -2.66 -14.26
N GLY A 71 9.99 -3.61 -15.18
CA GLY A 71 10.82 -4.80 -15.03
C GLY A 71 10.03 -6.02 -14.58
N ASN A 72 10.73 -7.07 -14.16
CA ASN A 72 10.11 -8.32 -13.72
C ASN A 72 9.76 -8.26 -12.23
N TRP A 73 8.50 -8.02 -11.94
CA TRP A 73 7.93 -7.98 -10.58
C TRP A 73 7.31 -9.31 -10.13
N GLY A 74 7.57 -10.38 -10.89
CA GLY A 74 6.95 -11.67 -10.65
C GLY A 74 5.51 -11.74 -11.17
N ASN A 75 4.83 -12.81 -10.85
CA ASN A 75 3.45 -13.04 -11.28
C ASN A 75 2.67 -13.75 -10.17
N ILE A 76 1.63 -13.10 -9.67
CA ILE A 76 0.78 -13.65 -8.60
C ILE A 76 -0.04 -14.87 -9.04
N LEU A 77 -0.28 -15.04 -10.36
CA LEU A 77 -1.03 -16.17 -10.89
C LEU A 77 -0.17 -17.43 -11.00
N THR A 78 1.10 -17.28 -11.35
CA THR A 78 2.05 -18.40 -11.49
C THR A 78 2.87 -18.65 -10.23
N GLY A 79 2.91 -17.69 -9.32
CA GLY A 79 3.76 -17.74 -8.12
C GLY A 79 5.22 -17.37 -8.38
N ASP A 80 5.55 -16.88 -9.58
CA ASP A 80 6.92 -16.44 -9.89
C ASP A 80 7.33 -15.25 -9.03
N GLY A 81 8.55 -15.33 -8.50
CA GLY A 81 9.15 -14.26 -7.70
C GLY A 81 9.61 -13.06 -8.53
N ALA A 82 9.71 -11.89 -7.90
CA ALA A 82 10.27 -10.71 -8.52
C ALA A 82 11.80 -10.82 -8.71
N ALA A 83 12.32 -10.10 -9.70
CA ALA A 83 13.75 -9.93 -9.86
C ALA A 83 14.37 -9.14 -8.67
N ALA A 84 15.69 -9.19 -8.55
CA ALA A 84 16.39 -8.47 -7.49
C ALA A 84 16.13 -6.94 -7.55
N PRO A 85 16.11 -6.25 -6.39
CA PRO A 85 15.79 -4.82 -6.30
C PRO A 85 16.64 -3.90 -7.20
N ARG A 86 17.85 -4.31 -7.56
CA ARG A 86 18.74 -3.55 -8.47
C ARG A 86 18.29 -3.54 -9.93
N TYR A 87 17.39 -4.46 -10.31
CA TYR A 87 16.95 -4.61 -11.71
C TYR A 87 15.57 -4.02 -11.98
N ILE A 88 14.71 -3.92 -10.96
CA ILE A 88 13.35 -3.45 -11.09
C ILE A 88 13.21 -2.01 -10.64
N GLU A 89 12.19 -1.34 -11.17
CA GLU A 89 11.95 0.08 -10.96
C GLU A 89 10.50 0.34 -10.59
N ALA A 90 10.29 1.41 -9.83
CA ALA A 90 8.96 1.81 -9.39
C ALA A 90 8.85 3.33 -9.31
N ARG A 91 7.61 3.81 -9.40
CA ARG A 91 7.22 5.18 -9.07
C ARG A 91 5.80 5.19 -8.50
N LEU A 92 5.43 6.28 -7.86
CA LEU A 92 4.03 6.49 -7.47
C LEU A 92 3.14 6.59 -8.69
N SER A 93 1.99 5.91 -8.65
CA SER A 93 0.96 6.06 -9.67
C SER A 93 0.33 7.46 -9.60
N LYS A 94 -0.29 7.88 -10.71
CA LYS A 94 -1.09 9.11 -10.70
C LYS A 94 -2.21 9.05 -9.65
N PHE A 95 -2.87 7.91 -9.54
CA PHE A 95 -3.88 7.66 -8.52
C PHE A 95 -3.35 7.86 -7.10
N ALA A 96 -2.19 7.31 -6.77
CA ALA A 96 -1.57 7.50 -5.46
C ALA A 96 -1.28 8.98 -5.18
N ASN A 97 -0.73 9.70 -6.14
CA ASN A 97 -0.45 11.13 -5.99
C ASN A 97 -1.71 11.96 -5.74
N ASP A 98 -2.83 11.62 -6.41
CA ASP A 98 -4.08 12.36 -6.32
C ASP A 98 -4.88 12.03 -5.03
N VAL A 99 -4.76 10.82 -4.52
CA VAL A 99 -5.67 10.25 -3.50
C VAL A 99 -5.02 10.04 -2.15
N VAL A 100 -3.73 9.71 -2.10
CA VAL A 100 -3.06 9.26 -0.87
C VAL A 100 -2.47 10.40 -0.06
N PHE A 101 -1.98 11.45 -0.71
CA PHE A 101 -1.20 12.49 -0.06
C PHE A 101 -1.93 13.83 0.03
N ASN A 102 -1.97 14.38 1.24
CA ASN A 102 -2.39 15.76 1.50
C ASN A 102 -1.61 16.30 2.71
N PRO A 103 -0.52 17.05 2.49
CA PRO A 103 0.32 17.55 3.58
C PRO A 103 -0.42 18.43 4.59
N LYS A 104 -1.51 19.11 4.16
CA LYS A 104 -2.29 20.00 5.03
C LYS A 104 -3.14 19.27 6.08
N THR A 105 -3.49 18.01 5.82
CA THR A 105 -4.33 17.18 6.69
C THR A 105 -3.58 16.00 7.28
N THR A 106 -2.28 15.88 6.99
CA THR A 106 -1.44 14.82 7.53
C THR A 106 -0.95 15.17 8.93
N GLU A 107 -1.13 14.25 9.87
CA GLU A 107 -0.48 14.31 11.18
C GLU A 107 0.93 13.70 11.07
N TRP A 108 1.92 14.43 11.59
CA TRP A 108 3.32 14.08 11.49
C TRP A 108 3.90 13.67 12.84
N MET A 109 4.78 12.68 12.84
CA MET A 109 5.56 12.27 13.99
C MET A 109 7.04 12.19 13.64
N LEU A 110 7.91 12.18 14.64
CA LEU A 110 9.34 11.98 14.44
C LEU A 110 9.62 10.53 14.03
N SER A 111 10.60 10.36 13.13
CA SER A 111 11.16 9.05 12.83
C SER A 111 11.85 8.44 14.05
N TYR A 112 12.13 7.14 14.01
CA TYR A 112 12.73 6.39 15.13
C TYR A 112 14.04 6.99 15.64
N ASP A 113 14.81 7.65 14.78
CA ASP A 113 16.07 8.32 15.10
C ASP A 113 15.92 9.82 15.42
N GLY A 114 14.71 10.35 15.33
CA GLY A 114 14.38 11.75 15.58
C GLY A 114 14.87 12.75 14.52
N ARG A 115 15.44 12.27 13.41
CA ARG A 115 16.04 13.15 12.37
C ARG A 115 15.05 13.61 11.31
N ASN A 116 14.03 12.83 11.07
CA ASN A 116 13.05 13.08 10.02
C ASN A 116 11.63 13.06 10.59
N GLN A 117 10.68 13.50 9.79
CA GLN A 117 9.25 13.35 10.08
C GLN A 117 8.64 12.31 9.16
N GLU A 118 7.76 11.49 9.70
CA GLU A 118 6.94 10.54 8.97
C GLU A 118 5.46 10.71 9.31
N PRO A 119 4.53 10.34 8.41
CA PRO A 119 3.11 10.45 8.70
C PRO A 119 2.69 9.39 9.73
N VAL A 120 1.84 9.79 10.67
CA VAL A 120 1.15 8.86 11.60
C VAL A 120 0.23 7.94 10.79
N THR A 121 -0.64 8.55 9.97
CA THR A 121 -1.45 7.90 8.94
C THR A 121 -1.47 8.79 7.70
N LEU A 122 -1.80 8.22 6.54
CA LEU A 122 -1.97 8.98 5.32
C LEU A 122 -3.46 9.36 5.13
N PRO A 123 -3.76 10.60 4.71
CA PRO A 123 -5.13 11.07 4.55
C PRO A 123 -5.74 10.58 3.22
N VAL A 124 -5.89 9.28 3.09
CA VAL A 124 -6.36 8.64 1.86
C VAL A 124 -7.84 8.94 1.64
N LYS A 125 -8.19 9.37 0.44
CA LYS A 125 -9.56 9.71 0.02
C LYS A 125 -10.32 8.55 -0.61
N PHE A 126 -9.82 7.35 -0.49
CA PHE A 126 -10.38 6.15 -1.12
C PHE A 126 -10.27 4.96 -0.14
N PRO A 127 -11.22 4.02 -0.09
CA PRO A 127 -11.17 2.89 0.83
C PRO A 127 -10.13 1.84 0.41
N LEU A 128 -8.84 2.17 0.58
CA LEU A 128 -7.71 1.31 0.19
C LEU A 128 -7.73 -0.04 0.90
N LEU A 129 -8.18 -0.07 2.15
CA LEU A 129 -8.27 -1.30 2.93
C LEU A 129 -9.12 -2.36 2.21
N LEU A 130 -10.24 -1.95 1.64
CA LEU A 130 -11.14 -2.83 0.89
C LEU A 130 -10.62 -3.12 -0.52
N ALA A 131 -10.04 -2.12 -1.18
CA ALA A 131 -9.54 -2.29 -2.55
C ALA A 131 -8.37 -3.27 -2.64
N GLN A 132 -7.43 -3.17 -1.73
CA GLN A 132 -6.22 -4.00 -1.74
C GLN A 132 -6.40 -5.33 -1.01
N GLY A 133 -7.32 -5.36 -0.05
CA GLY A 133 -7.36 -6.44 0.91
C GLY A 133 -6.08 -6.50 1.75
N VAL A 134 -6.12 -7.14 2.86
CA VAL A 134 -4.98 -7.28 3.78
C VAL A 134 -5.04 -8.61 4.50
N GLU A 135 -3.88 -9.23 4.64
CA GLU A 135 -3.67 -10.34 5.56
C GLU A 135 -2.53 -9.99 6.50
N GLY A 136 -2.75 -10.17 7.79
CA GLY A 136 -1.77 -9.91 8.83
C GLY A 136 -1.91 -10.86 9.99
N ILE A 137 -0.79 -11.45 10.41
CA ILE A 137 -0.71 -12.38 11.53
C ILE A 137 0.17 -11.77 12.60
N ALA A 138 -0.39 -11.62 13.80
CA ALA A 138 0.30 -11.21 15.00
C ALA A 138 0.17 -12.28 16.09
N VAL A 139 0.87 -12.10 17.19
CA VAL A 139 0.71 -13.03 18.33
C VAL A 139 -0.67 -12.83 18.95
N GLY A 140 -1.49 -13.88 18.93
CA GLY A 140 -2.83 -13.89 19.50
C GLY A 140 -3.91 -13.18 18.67
N LEU A 141 -3.56 -12.64 17.50
CA LEU A 141 -4.52 -11.96 16.60
C LEU A 141 -4.12 -12.15 15.15
N ALA A 142 -5.10 -12.44 14.31
CA ALA A 142 -4.95 -12.40 12.86
C ALA A 142 -6.05 -11.51 12.25
N SER A 143 -5.72 -10.77 11.21
CA SER A 143 -6.70 -10.02 10.42
C SER A 143 -6.62 -10.48 8.97
N LYS A 144 -7.79 -10.64 8.35
CA LYS A 144 -7.92 -10.93 6.92
C LYS A 144 -9.08 -10.14 6.35
N ILE A 145 -8.76 -9.26 5.43
CA ILE A 145 -9.74 -8.46 4.68
C ILE A 145 -9.58 -8.81 3.22
N LEU A 146 -10.66 -9.27 2.62
CA LEU A 146 -10.68 -9.68 1.23
C LEU A 146 -10.67 -8.46 0.31
N PRO A 147 -10.02 -8.52 -0.87
CA PRO A 147 -10.04 -7.43 -1.83
C PRO A 147 -11.41 -7.28 -2.47
N HIS A 148 -11.68 -6.07 -2.99
CA HIS A 148 -12.92 -5.71 -3.68
C HIS A 148 -12.62 -5.03 -5.00
N ASN A 149 -13.58 -5.06 -5.91
CA ASN A 149 -13.44 -4.40 -7.21
C ASN A 149 -13.37 -2.87 -7.06
N PHE A 150 -12.41 -2.27 -7.75
CA PHE A 150 -12.15 -0.83 -7.67
C PHE A 150 -13.37 0.02 -8.12
N ASN A 151 -14.03 -0.35 -9.22
CA ASN A 151 -15.17 0.40 -9.74
C ASN A 151 -16.38 0.28 -8.82
N GLU A 152 -16.65 -0.92 -8.31
CA GLU A 152 -17.73 -1.15 -7.34
C GLU A 152 -17.52 -0.37 -6.05
N LEU A 153 -16.28 -0.23 -5.59
CA LEU A 153 -15.96 0.59 -4.41
C LEU A 153 -16.21 2.07 -4.65
N ILE A 154 -15.92 2.57 -5.85
CA ILE A 154 -16.27 3.97 -6.22
C ILE A 154 -17.78 4.17 -6.20
N ASP A 155 -18.52 3.28 -6.83
CA ASP A 155 -19.98 3.37 -6.87
C ASP A 155 -20.58 3.30 -5.47
N ALA A 156 -20.12 2.36 -4.64
CA ALA A 156 -20.54 2.25 -3.25
C ALA A 156 -20.21 3.50 -2.42
N ALA A 157 -19.03 4.09 -2.62
CA ALA A 157 -18.63 5.33 -1.95
C ALA A 157 -19.55 6.50 -2.36
N VAL A 158 -19.92 6.60 -3.63
CA VAL A 158 -20.86 7.62 -4.13
C VAL A 158 -22.25 7.41 -3.53
N ASP A 159 -22.73 6.18 -3.47
CA ASP A 159 -24.05 5.86 -2.91
C ASP A 159 -24.08 6.11 -1.39
N TYR A 160 -23.02 5.75 -0.68
CA TYR A 160 -22.87 6.08 0.75
C TYR A 160 -22.95 7.59 1.00
N LEU A 161 -22.21 8.38 0.24
CA LEU A 161 -22.21 9.85 0.36
C LEU A 161 -23.56 10.49 0.02
N ARG A 162 -24.37 9.81 -0.78
CA ARG A 162 -25.74 10.21 -1.12
C ARG A 162 -26.80 9.70 -0.15
N GLY A 163 -26.40 8.96 0.88
CA GLY A 163 -27.28 8.34 1.85
C GLY A 163 -28.13 7.20 1.29
N LYS A 164 -27.66 6.54 0.23
CA LYS A 164 -28.28 5.35 -0.34
C LYS A 164 -27.71 4.08 0.27
N GLU A 165 -28.51 3.04 0.28
CA GLU A 165 -28.05 1.69 0.58
C GLU A 165 -27.17 1.17 -0.56
N PHE A 166 -26.15 0.37 -0.22
CA PHE A 166 -25.27 -0.29 -1.18
C PHE A 166 -24.87 -1.66 -0.66
N GLU A 167 -24.50 -2.54 -1.56
CA GLU A 167 -23.88 -3.83 -1.25
C GLU A 167 -22.56 -3.96 -2.02
N ILE A 168 -21.56 -4.53 -1.40
CA ILE A 168 -20.27 -4.85 -2.01
C ILE A 168 -19.88 -6.29 -1.67
N TYR A 169 -19.29 -6.97 -2.62
CA TYR A 169 -18.83 -8.35 -2.46
C TYR A 169 -17.34 -8.45 -2.76
N PRO A 170 -16.62 -9.36 -2.09
CA PRO A 170 -15.21 -9.60 -2.39
C PRO A 170 -15.00 -9.98 -3.86
N ASP A 171 -13.94 -9.42 -4.46
CA ASP A 171 -13.51 -9.72 -5.83
C ASP A 171 -12.00 -9.95 -5.83
N PHE A 172 -11.56 -11.04 -6.46
CA PHE A 172 -10.18 -11.50 -6.40
C PHE A 172 -9.47 -11.25 -7.73
N PRO A 173 -8.25 -10.64 -7.74
CA PRO A 173 -7.47 -10.45 -8.97
C PRO A 173 -7.13 -11.76 -9.68
N THR A 174 -7.11 -12.87 -8.96
CA THR A 174 -6.85 -14.21 -9.48
C THR A 174 -8.10 -14.91 -10.05
N GLY A 175 -9.25 -14.25 -9.97
CA GLY A 175 -10.53 -14.84 -10.32
C GLY A 175 -11.06 -15.78 -9.23
N GLY A 176 -12.27 -16.22 -9.41
CA GLY A 176 -12.98 -17.13 -8.50
C GLY A 176 -14.48 -16.88 -8.50
N MET A 177 -15.20 -17.73 -7.81
CA MET A 177 -16.61 -17.54 -7.50
C MET A 177 -16.79 -17.53 -5.99
N ALA A 178 -17.59 -16.61 -5.49
CA ALA A 178 -18.03 -16.59 -4.11
C ALA A 178 -19.51 -16.95 -4.05
N ASP A 179 -19.86 -17.88 -3.18
CA ASP A 179 -21.25 -18.18 -2.84
C ASP A 179 -21.58 -17.39 -1.56
N CYS A 180 -22.49 -16.43 -1.68
CA CYS A 180 -22.82 -15.48 -0.60
C CYS A 180 -24.27 -15.68 -0.12
#